data_14442dbde32ef04d854488d1d7f3af18
#
_entry.id   14442dbde32ef04d854488d1d7f3af18
#
_cell.length_a   1.000
_cell.length_b   1.000
_cell.length_c   1.000
_cell.angle_alpha   90.00
_cell.angle_beta   90.00
_cell.angle_gamma   90.00
#
_symmetry.space_group_name_H-M   'P 1'
#
loop_
_entity.id
_entity.type
_entity.pdbx_description
1 polymer ?
#
loop_
_entity_poly.entity_id
_entity_poly.type
_entity_poly.pdbx_seq_one_letter_code
_entity_poly.pdbx_strand_id
1 'polypeptide(L)'
;VLIALPPSQGKTAPQSGPPLDLDSMSIPPFTAQRRELVRELEEVSKLPSATDLLGVGARVEHEVHAQRNLTALPCAPAHDVYTGVLYQAADFSTLSDAARARADDEVLIFSALFGAVSPRDLIPRYRLTMGVKLPGGTPASRWRPLWRRLDERADGQLVIDGRSADYAAWKPPVTAIRVAINAVRDTNGQRKVITHNAKHYRGLIARLALEAETPPRRADDLAHEAGRVGTVELTGSGNSFVLTVVESSL
;
A
#
# COMPACT_ATOMS: atom_id res chain seq x y z
N VAL A 1 -1.35 -0.07 16.54
CA VAL A 1 -1.87 0.62 15.34
C VAL A 1 -1.66 -0.24 14.11
N LEU A 2 -2.50 -0.15 13.11
CA LEU A 2 -2.31 -0.78 11.81
C LEU A 2 -2.31 0.29 10.71
N ILE A 3 -1.31 0.28 9.82
CA ILE A 3 -1.18 1.26 8.75
C ILE A 3 -1.39 0.56 7.41
N ALA A 4 -2.44 0.91 6.68
CA ALA A 4 -2.78 0.33 5.39
C ALA A 4 -2.37 1.27 4.25
N LEU A 5 -1.42 0.86 3.42
CA LEU A 5 -0.88 1.64 2.31
C LEU A 5 -1.20 1.00 0.95
N PRO A 6 -1.35 1.79 -0.12
CA PRO A 6 -1.45 1.27 -1.48
C PRO A 6 -0.05 0.89 -1.99
N PRO A 7 0.07 0.08 -3.04
CA PRO A 7 1.34 -0.12 -3.71
C PRO A 7 1.71 1.12 -4.51
N SER A 8 2.95 1.20 -4.98
CA SER A 8 3.36 2.18 -5.97
C SER A 8 3.27 1.62 -7.40
N GLN A 9 2.91 2.47 -8.35
CA GLN A 9 3.08 2.13 -9.77
C GLN A 9 4.58 2.10 -10.14
N GLY A 10 5.35 3.08 -9.66
CA GLY A 10 6.80 3.07 -9.77
C GLY A 10 7.39 1.98 -8.87
N LYS A 11 8.28 1.15 -9.42
CA LYS A 11 8.98 0.09 -8.69
C LYS A 11 10.40 0.01 -9.16
N THR A 12 11.34 -0.02 -8.23
CA THR A 12 12.75 -0.29 -8.52
C THR A 12 12.93 -1.80 -8.72
N ALA A 13 13.65 -2.19 -9.77
CA ALA A 13 14.04 -3.59 -9.95
C ALA A 13 15.21 -3.90 -9.02
N PRO A 14 15.09 -4.89 -8.13
CA PRO A 14 16.25 -5.39 -7.39
C PRO A 14 17.33 -5.88 -8.36
N GLN A 15 18.59 -5.48 -8.11
CA GLN A 15 19.73 -5.89 -8.94
C GLN A 15 20.32 -7.22 -8.48
N SER A 16 20.08 -7.59 -7.22
CA SER A 16 20.51 -8.83 -6.58
C SER A 16 19.53 -9.18 -5.48
N GLY A 17 19.60 -10.42 -5.00
CA GLY A 17 18.76 -10.95 -3.94
C GLY A 17 18.30 -12.37 -4.25
N PRO A 18 17.63 -13.02 -3.30
CA PRO A 18 17.08 -14.37 -3.53
C PRO A 18 15.93 -14.32 -4.54
N PRO A 19 15.60 -15.46 -5.17
CA PRO A 19 14.39 -15.61 -5.96
C PRO A 19 13.15 -15.49 -5.08
N LEU A 20 11.96 -15.32 -5.71
CA LEU A 20 10.70 -15.17 -5.00
C LEU A 20 10.34 -16.45 -4.24
N ASP A 21 10.20 -16.30 -2.92
CA ASP A 21 9.70 -17.35 -2.02
C ASP A 21 8.36 -16.92 -1.41
N LEU A 22 7.26 -17.47 -1.93
CA LEU A 22 5.91 -17.14 -1.48
C LEU A 22 5.56 -17.73 -0.12
N ASP A 23 6.30 -18.75 0.34
CA ASP A 23 6.06 -19.39 1.63
C ASP A 23 6.67 -18.62 2.79
N SER A 24 7.73 -17.84 2.52
CA SER A 24 8.36 -16.97 3.51
C SER A 24 7.62 -15.65 3.73
N MET A 25 6.66 -15.31 2.87
CA MET A 25 5.93 -14.04 2.95
C MET A 25 4.99 -13.97 4.14
N SER A 26 4.84 -12.77 4.68
CA SER A 26 3.82 -12.47 5.69
C SER A 26 2.41 -12.84 5.19
N ILE A 27 1.49 -13.08 6.11
CA ILE A 27 0.09 -13.46 5.85
C ILE A 27 -0.01 -14.80 5.08
N PRO A 28 0.38 -15.93 5.69
CA PRO A 28 0.33 -17.26 5.07
C PRO A 28 -1.02 -17.65 4.44
N PRO A 29 -2.19 -17.20 4.96
CA PRO A 29 -3.48 -17.49 4.32
C PRO A 29 -3.61 -16.97 2.88
N PHE A 30 -2.72 -16.08 2.42
CA PHE A 30 -2.73 -15.55 1.05
C PHE A 30 -1.86 -16.38 0.07
N THR A 31 -1.03 -17.28 0.56
CA THR A 31 0.00 -17.97 -0.24
C THR A 31 -0.58 -18.74 -1.43
N ALA A 32 -1.67 -19.47 -1.25
CA ALA A 32 -2.30 -20.20 -2.35
C ALA A 32 -2.73 -19.26 -3.50
N GLN A 33 -3.40 -18.14 -3.15
CA GLN A 33 -3.83 -17.16 -4.13
C GLN A 33 -2.66 -16.43 -4.78
N ARG A 34 -1.57 -16.18 -4.04
CA ARG A 34 -0.32 -15.63 -4.59
C ARG A 34 0.26 -16.52 -5.66
N ARG A 35 0.36 -17.84 -5.41
CA ARG A 35 0.88 -18.82 -6.39
C ARG A 35 0.07 -18.82 -7.69
N GLU A 36 -1.24 -18.78 -7.59
CA GLU A 36 -2.10 -18.73 -8.76
C GLU A 36 -1.89 -17.44 -9.57
N LEU A 37 -1.89 -16.28 -8.90
CA LEU A 37 -1.72 -14.99 -9.58
C LEU A 37 -0.32 -14.84 -10.19
N VAL A 38 0.73 -15.29 -9.50
CA VAL A 38 2.11 -15.27 -10.03
C VAL A 38 2.22 -16.11 -11.28
N ARG A 39 1.75 -17.37 -11.24
CA ARG A 39 1.76 -18.26 -12.40
C ARG A 39 0.99 -17.67 -13.58
N GLU A 40 -0.20 -17.15 -13.33
CA GLU A 40 -1.04 -16.58 -14.38
C GLU A 40 -0.43 -15.31 -14.97
N LEU A 41 0.19 -14.46 -14.15
CA LEU A 41 0.89 -13.27 -14.61
C LEU A 41 2.11 -13.64 -15.49
N GLU A 42 2.87 -14.66 -15.10
CA GLU A 42 3.97 -15.18 -15.93
C GLU A 42 3.47 -15.66 -17.31
N GLU A 43 2.36 -16.41 -17.35
CA GLU A 43 1.79 -16.91 -18.61
C GLU A 43 1.23 -15.76 -19.47
N VAL A 44 0.49 -14.84 -18.89
CA VAL A 44 -0.01 -13.66 -19.62
C VAL A 44 1.14 -12.82 -20.17
N SER A 45 2.23 -12.71 -19.43
CA SER A 45 3.42 -11.93 -19.85
C SER A 45 4.19 -12.54 -21.02
N LYS A 46 3.94 -13.80 -21.37
CA LYS A 46 4.51 -14.48 -22.55
C LYS A 46 3.73 -14.18 -23.84
N LEU A 47 2.50 -13.70 -23.71
CA LEU A 47 1.63 -13.43 -24.86
C LEU A 47 2.12 -12.22 -25.67
N PRO A 48 1.96 -12.21 -27.01
CA PRO A 48 2.26 -11.02 -27.83
C PRO A 48 1.43 -9.81 -27.41
N SER A 49 0.21 -10.01 -26.90
CA SER A 49 -0.72 -8.97 -26.44
C SER A 49 -0.56 -8.61 -24.96
N ALA A 50 0.52 -9.03 -24.29
CA ALA A 50 0.70 -8.88 -22.85
C ALA A 50 0.57 -7.42 -22.37
N THR A 51 1.15 -6.47 -23.08
CA THR A 51 1.08 -5.02 -22.76
C THR A 51 -0.35 -4.51 -22.79
N ASP A 52 -1.13 -4.89 -23.79
CA ASP A 52 -2.54 -4.50 -23.93
C ASP A 52 -3.40 -5.13 -22.83
N LEU A 53 -3.22 -6.43 -22.57
CA LEU A 53 -3.93 -7.16 -21.53
C LEU A 53 -3.66 -6.58 -20.14
N LEU A 54 -2.42 -6.19 -19.86
CA LEU A 54 -2.01 -5.60 -18.59
C LEU A 54 -2.29 -4.09 -18.51
N GLY A 55 -2.75 -3.47 -19.60
CA GLY A 55 -3.08 -2.06 -19.68
C GLY A 55 -1.86 -1.15 -19.43
N VAL A 56 -0.68 -1.56 -19.93
CA VAL A 56 0.56 -0.80 -19.76
C VAL A 56 1.07 -0.22 -21.08
N GLY A 57 1.69 0.95 -21.01
CA GLY A 57 2.26 1.59 -22.20
C GLY A 57 3.60 0.97 -22.63
N ALA A 58 4.01 1.21 -23.88
CA ALA A 58 5.24 0.69 -24.50
C ALA A 58 6.52 0.98 -23.68
N ARG A 59 6.55 2.10 -22.94
CA ARG A 59 7.73 2.45 -22.10
C ARG A 59 8.10 1.41 -21.05
N VAL A 60 7.15 0.60 -20.60
CA VAL A 60 7.34 -0.42 -19.57
C VAL A 60 7.22 -1.85 -20.13
N GLU A 61 7.23 -2.02 -21.44
CA GLU A 61 7.19 -3.32 -22.10
C GLU A 61 8.33 -4.25 -21.61
N HIS A 62 9.53 -3.70 -21.44
CA HIS A 62 10.68 -4.45 -20.91
C HIS A 62 10.40 -5.00 -19.49
N GLU A 63 9.57 -4.36 -18.69
CA GLU A 63 9.17 -4.85 -17.38
C GLU A 63 8.18 -6.02 -17.50
N VAL A 64 7.28 -5.96 -18.49
CA VAL A 64 6.37 -7.07 -18.84
C VAL A 64 7.17 -8.28 -19.32
N HIS A 65 8.20 -8.06 -20.14
CA HIS A 65 9.09 -9.13 -20.59
C HIS A 65 9.84 -9.78 -19.43
N ALA A 66 10.36 -8.98 -18.47
CA ALA A 66 11.07 -9.49 -17.31
C ALA A 66 10.19 -10.41 -16.45
N GLN A 67 8.91 -10.08 -16.29
CA GLN A 67 7.99 -10.84 -15.43
C GLN A 67 7.48 -12.16 -16.05
N ARG A 68 7.95 -12.55 -17.25
CA ARG A 68 7.73 -13.89 -17.82
C ARG A 68 8.33 -15.00 -16.97
N ASN A 69 9.30 -14.66 -16.14
CA ASN A 69 9.99 -15.56 -15.23
C ASN A 69 10.08 -14.89 -13.84
N LEU A 70 8.94 -14.41 -13.34
CA LEU A 70 8.83 -13.60 -12.13
C LEU A 70 9.39 -14.32 -10.91
N THR A 71 9.16 -15.62 -10.83
CA THR A 71 9.62 -16.47 -9.72
C THR A 71 11.14 -16.57 -9.61
N ALA A 72 11.87 -16.37 -10.71
CA ALA A 72 13.34 -16.39 -10.73
C ALA A 72 13.98 -14.99 -10.59
N LEU A 73 13.18 -13.92 -10.62
CA LEU A 73 13.71 -12.56 -10.48
C LEU A 73 14.26 -12.33 -9.07
N PRO A 74 15.32 -11.51 -8.95
CA PRO A 74 15.82 -11.10 -7.64
C PRO A 74 14.76 -10.30 -6.89
N CYS A 75 14.66 -10.56 -5.60
CA CYS A 75 13.75 -9.90 -4.68
C CYS A 75 14.49 -8.99 -3.70
N ALA A 76 13.82 -7.94 -3.27
CA ALA A 76 14.25 -7.06 -2.19
C ALA A 76 13.04 -6.75 -1.28
N PRO A 77 13.26 -6.16 -0.09
CA PRO A 77 12.17 -5.72 0.78
C PRO A 77 11.16 -4.85 0.03
N ALA A 78 9.89 -5.06 0.27
CA ALA A 78 8.81 -4.36 -0.44
C ALA A 78 8.94 -2.84 -0.35
N HIS A 79 9.43 -2.32 0.79
CA HIS A 79 9.66 -0.88 0.96
C HIS A 79 10.78 -0.31 0.08
N ASP A 80 11.72 -1.13 -0.38
CA ASP A 80 12.77 -0.74 -1.35
C ASP A 80 12.29 -0.88 -2.80
N VAL A 81 11.41 -1.83 -3.05
CA VAL A 81 10.84 -2.06 -4.38
C VAL A 81 9.80 -1.00 -4.73
N TYR A 82 8.87 -0.67 -3.81
CA TYR A 82 7.87 0.36 -4.05
C TYR A 82 8.49 1.75 -3.96
N THR A 83 8.42 2.50 -5.04
CA THR A 83 8.90 3.88 -5.14
C THR A 83 7.75 4.83 -5.48
N GLY A 84 8.02 6.13 -5.41
CA GLY A 84 7.03 7.16 -5.70
C GLY A 84 6.70 8.00 -4.48
N VAL A 85 5.87 9.01 -4.67
CA VAL A 85 5.67 10.12 -3.73
C VAL A 85 5.33 9.68 -2.30
N LEU A 86 4.48 8.66 -2.13
CA LEU A 86 4.13 8.15 -0.81
C LEU A 86 5.34 7.52 -0.12
N TYR A 87 6.06 6.66 -0.84
CA TYR A 87 7.21 5.92 -0.30
C TYR A 87 8.42 6.83 -0.06
N GLN A 88 8.62 7.83 -0.93
CA GLN A 88 9.61 8.89 -0.71
C GLN A 88 9.31 9.70 0.55
N ALA A 89 8.03 10.00 0.81
CA ALA A 89 7.63 10.74 2.00
C ALA A 89 7.68 9.88 3.28
N ALA A 90 7.34 8.61 3.21
CA ALA A 90 7.46 7.67 4.33
C ALA A 90 8.91 7.36 4.67
N ASP A 91 9.78 7.31 3.65
CA ASP A 91 11.22 7.10 3.73
C ASP A 91 11.60 6.01 4.74
N PHE A 92 11.16 4.79 4.46
CA PHE A 92 11.36 3.63 5.34
C PHE A 92 12.85 3.36 5.64
N SER A 93 13.76 3.79 4.75
CA SER A 93 15.20 3.56 4.89
C SER A 93 15.82 4.35 6.04
N THR A 94 15.22 5.49 6.41
CA THR A 94 15.72 6.40 7.47
C THR A 94 14.90 6.33 8.76
N LEU A 95 14.01 5.35 8.90
CA LEU A 95 13.32 5.10 10.16
C LEU A 95 14.31 4.70 11.25
N SER A 96 14.02 5.12 12.49
CA SER A 96 14.71 4.58 13.68
C SER A 96 14.51 3.06 13.77
N ASP A 97 15.41 2.36 14.46
CA ASP A 97 15.31 0.90 14.62
C ASP A 97 13.97 0.48 15.25
N ALA A 98 13.49 1.24 16.22
CA ALA A 98 12.20 1.01 16.85
C ALA A 98 11.03 1.23 15.88
N ALA A 99 11.07 2.28 15.07
CA ALA A 99 10.05 2.56 14.06
C ALA A 99 10.08 1.54 12.92
N ARG A 100 11.26 1.05 12.55
CA ARG A 100 11.44 -0.01 11.55
C ARG A 100 10.81 -1.34 12.02
N ALA A 101 11.10 -1.73 13.27
CA ALA A 101 10.49 -2.92 13.86
C ALA A 101 8.95 -2.80 13.88
N ARG A 102 8.42 -1.63 14.26
CA ARG A 102 6.98 -1.36 14.18
C ARG A 102 6.45 -1.43 12.75
N ALA A 103 7.16 -0.87 11.78
CA ALA A 103 6.74 -0.91 10.38
C ALA A 103 6.58 -2.35 9.86
N ASP A 104 7.47 -3.24 10.23
CA ASP A 104 7.41 -4.65 9.83
C ASP A 104 6.18 -5.39 10.36
N ASP A 105 5.68 -5.00 11.53
CA ASP A 105 4.52 -5.63 12.17
C ASP A 105 3.20 -4.88 11.90
N GLU A 106 3.24 -3.56 11.80
CA GLU A 106 2.06 -2.69 11.78
C GLU A 106 1.70 -2.17 10.39
N VAL A 107 2.60 -2.26 9.38
CA VAL A 107 2.30 -1.78 8.03
C VAL A 107 1.87 -2.92 7.13
N LEU A 108 0.75 -2.71 6.43
CA LEU A 108 0.28 -3.56 5.34
C LEU A 108 0.29 -2.76 4.02
N ILE A 109 1.11 -3.20 3.08
CA ILE A 109 1.13 -2.67 1.72
C ILE A 109 0.22 -3.54 0.85
N PHE A 110 -0.90 -3.00 0.42
CA PHE A 110 -1.84 -3.72 -0.44
C PHE A 110 -1.29 -3.86 -1.86
N SER A 111 -1.49 -5.02 -2.47
CA SER A 111 -0.89 -5.40 -3.75
C SER A 111 -1.88 -6.18 -4.60
N ALA A 112 -1.92 -5.90 -5.91
CA ALA A 112 -2.72 -6.67 -6.84
C ALA A 112 -2.19 -8.11 -6.99
N LEU A 113 -0.86 -8.29 -6.95
CA LEU A 113 -0.23 -9.59 -7.11
C LEU A 113 -0.17 -10.40 -5.80
N PHE A 114 0.13 -9.73 -4.68
CA PHE A 114 0.42 -10.40 -3.41
C PHE A 114 -0.68 -10.24 -2.35
N GLY A 115 -1.78 -9.52 -2.65
CA GLY A 115 -2.86 -9.20 -1.71
C GLY A 115 -2.45 -8.10 -0.73
N ALA A 116 -1.75 -8.46 0.32
CA ALA A 116 -1.07 -7.53 1.21
C ALA A 116 0.28 -8.11 1.63
N VAL A 117 1.26 -7.25 1.83
CA VAL A 117 2.62 -7.60 2.23
C VAL A 117 3.09 -6.69 3.37
N SER A 118 4.02 -7.18 4.19
CA SER A 118 4.80 -6.36 5.11
C SER A 118 5.88 -5.58 4.36
N PRO A 119 6.37 -4.44 4.87
CA PRO A 119 7.52 -3.75 4.28
C PRO A 119 8.76 -4.62 4.09
N ARG A 120 8.98 -5.62 4.94
CA ARG A 120 10.13 -6.56 4.89
C ARG A 120 9.94 -7.73 3.93
N ASP A 121 8.73 -8.04 3.45
CA ASP A 121 8.49 -9.14 2.53
C ASP A 121 9.33 -8.94 1.26
N LEU A 122 10.03 -9.99 0.85
CA LEU A 122 10.90 -9.96 -0.34
C LEU A 122 10.05 -10.12 -1.59
N ILE A 123 10.04 -9.09 -2.44
CA ILE A 123 9.27 -9.09 -3.68
C ILE A 123 10.12 -8.68 -4.88
N PRO A 124 9.86 -9.22 -6.06
CA PRO A 124 10.45 -8.72 -7.30
C PRO A 124 9.68 -7.50 -7.82
N ARG A 125 10.24 -6.80 -8.80
CA ARG A 125 9.48 -5.81 -9.58
C ARG A 125 8.44 -6.52 -10.45
N TYR A 126 7.20 -5.99 -10.46
CA TYR A 126 6.09 -6.53 -11.26
C TYR A 126 5.15 -5.42 -11.75
N ARG A 127 4.34 -5.73 -12.77
CA ARG A 127 3.26 -4.87 -13.29
C ARG A 127 1.93 -5.62 -13.26
N LEU A 128 1.09 -5.24 -12.32
CA LEU A 128 -0.29 -5.71 -12.21
C LEU A 128 -1.09 -4.70 -11.40
N THR A 129 -2.34 -4.42 -11.82
CA THR A 129 -3.28 -3.60 -11.07
C THR A 129 -4.54 -4.39 -10.71
N MET A 130 -5.32 -3.89 -9.74
CA MET A 130 -6.52 -4.58 -9.24
C MET A 130 -7.58 -4.83 -10.30
N GLY A 131 -7.65 -3.97 -11.33
CA GLY A 131 -8.69 -4.02 -12.37
C GLY A 131 -8.32 -4.82 -13.63
N VAL A 132 -7.10 -5.31 -13.76
CA VAL A 132 -6.66 -6.08 -14.93
C VAL A 132 -7.48 -7.37 -15.04
N LYS A 133 -8.01 -7.64 -16.24
CA LYS A 133 -8.77 -8.86 -16.51
C LYS A 133 -7.81 -9.98 -16.90
N LEU A 134 -7.43 -10.78 -15.92
CA LEU A 134 -6.70 -12.03 -16.13
C LEU A 134 -7.66 -13.17 -16.49
N PRO A 135 -7.19 -14.29 -17.09
CA PRO A 135 -8.04 -15.44 -17.40
C PRO A 135 -8.85 -15.95 -16.22
N GLY A 136 -8.27 -16.00 -15.02
CA GLY A 136 -8.93 -16.40 -13.77
C GLY A 136 -9.76 -15.30 -13.09
N GLY A 137 -9.98 -14.15 -13.72
CA GLY A 137 -10.67 -12.99 -13.16
C GLY A 137 -9.76 -11.87 -12.72
N THR A 138 -10.34 -10.76 -12.28
CA THR A 138 -9.53 -9.62 -11.81
C THR A 138 -8.87 -9.91 -10.46
N PRO A 139 -7.67 -9.38 -10.18
CA PRO A 139 -7.07 -9.46 -8.85
C PRO A 139 -8.04 -9.00 -7.76
N ALA A 140 -8.80 -7.92 -8.01
CA ALA A 140 -9.79 -7.41 -7.06
C ALA A 140 -10.86 -8.46 -6.69
N SER A 141 -11.38 -9.21 -7.67
CA SER A 141 -12.38 -10.26 -7.43
C SER A 141 -11.80 -11.45 -6.66
N ARG A 142 -10.56 -11.80 -6.96
CA ARG A 142 -9.84 -12.94 -6.36
C ARG A 142 -9.41 -12.69 -4.92
N TRP A 143 -9.04 -11.47 -4.58
CA TRP A 143 -8.70 -11.09 -3.22
C TRP A 143 -9.92 -10.88 -2.32
N ARG A 144 -11.08 -10.52 -2.88
CA ARG A 144 -12.29 -10.18 -2.11
C ARG A 144 -12.65 -11.19 -1.02
N PRO A 145 -12.70 -12.51 -1.26
CA PRO A 145 -13.06 -13.50 -0.24
C PRO A 145 -12.01 -13.66 0.86
N LEU A 146 -10.78 -13.22 0.60
CA LEU A 146 -9.65 -13.43 1.49
C LEU A 146 -9.40 -12.24 2.44
N TRP A 147 -9.95 -11.05 2.14
CA TRP A 147 -9.67 -9.85 2.92
C TRP A 147 -10.00 -10.00 4.41
N ARG A 148 -11.00 -10.80 4.77
CA ARG A 148 -11.35 -11.06 6.18
C ARG A 148 -10.23 -11.72 6.98
N ARG A 149 -9.23 -12.31 6.33
CA ARG A 149 -8.04 -12.85 7.01
C ARG A 149 -7.15 -11.77 7.64
N LEU A 150 -7.42 -10.49 7.33
CA LEU A 150 -6.74 -9.35 7.94
C LEU A 150 -7.47 -8.81 9.17
N ASP A 151 -8.71 -9.24 9.43
CA ASP A 151 -9.57 -8.64 10.47
C ASP A 151 -8.96 -8.78 11.87
N GLU A 152 -8.37 -9.94 12.19
CA GLU A 152 -7.69 -10.19 13.48
C GLU A 152 -6.55 -9.20 13.75
N ARG A 153 -5.84 -8.76 12.70
CA ARG A 153 -4.75 -7.79 12.83
C ARG A 153 -5.25 -6.39 13.14
N ALA A 154 -6.49 -6.09 12.80
CA ALA A 154 -7.11 -4.79 12.99
C ALA A 154 -8.04 -4.74 14.20
N ASP A 155 -8.33 -5.88 14.82
CA ASP A 155 -9.29 -5.97 15.93
C ASP A 155 -8.89 -5.07 17.09
N GLY A 156 -9.77 -4.14 17.48
CA GLY A 156 -9.51 -3.15 18.53
C GLY A 156 -8.42 -2.13 18.20
N GLN A 157 -7.87 -2.10 16.98
CA GLN A 157 -6.77 -1.22 16.60
C GLN A 157 -7.25 0.10 15.98
N LEU A 158 -6.40 1.13 16.07
CA LEU A 158 -6.46 2.27 15.16
C LEU A 158 -5.92 1.82 13.79
N VAL A 159 -6.72 1.98 12.74
CA VAL A 159 -6.33 1.71 11.34
C VAL A 159 -6.14 3.02 10.60
N ILE A 160 -4.91 3.35 10.29
CA ILE A 160 -4.54 4.50 9.44
C ILE A 160 -4.67 4.06 7.99
N ASP A 161 -5.74 4.51 7.30
CA ASP A 161 -6.05 4.07 5.94
C ASP A 161 -5.53 5.08 4.90
N GLY A 162 -4.31 4.85 4.44
CA GLY A 162 -3.66 5.61 3.37
C GLY A 162 -3.92 5.05 1.96
N ARG A 163 -4.77 4.02 1.78
CA ARG A 163 -4.99 3.38 0.49
C ARG A 163 -5.71 4.29 -0.50
N SER A 164 -5.45 4.08 -1.80
CA SER A 164 -6.28 4.62 -2.88
C SER A 164 -7.54 3.77 -3.07
N ALA A 165 -8.54 4.32 -3.78
CA ALA A 165 -9.85 3.67 -3.96
C ALA A 165 -9.74 2.25 -4.50
N ASP A 166 -8.87 2.00 -5.48
CA ASP A 166 -8.67 0.68 -6.10
C ASP A 166 -8.20 -0.39 -5.11
N TYR A 167 -7.53 0.02 -4.02
CA TYR A 167 -6.97 -0.86 -3.00
C TYR A 167 -7.77 -0.86 -1.69
N ALA A 168 -8.87 -0.10 -1.61
CA ALA A 168 -9.67 0.07 -0.39
C ALA A 168 -10.82 -0.95 -0.24
N ALA A 169 -10.74 -2.11 -0.92
CA ALA A 169 -11.78 -3.14 -0.89
C ALA A 169 -11.91 -3.82 0.48
N TRP A 170 -10.80 -4.04 1.19
CA TRP A 170 -10.85 -4.48 2.58
C TRP A 170 -11.42 -3.37 3.47
N LYS A 171 -12.39 -3.72 4.28
CA LYS A 171 -12.94 -2.84 5.33
C LYS A 171 -12.54 -3.42 6.67
N PRO A 172 -11.85 -2.64 7.54
CA PRO A 172 -11.54 -3.09 8.89
C PRO A 172 -12.81 -3.51 9.65
N PRO A 173 -12.69 -4.42 10.62
CA PRO A 173 -13.82 -4.82 11.46
C PRO A 173 -14.39 -3.65 12.23
N VAL A 174 -15.64 -3.75 12.67
CA VAL A 174 -16.35 -2.68 13.41
C VAL A 174 -15.72 -2.34 14.76
N THR A 175 -14.90 -3.22 15.29
CA THR A 175 -14.11 -3.02 16.52
C THR A 175 -12.89 -2.11 16.31
N ALA A 176 -12.45 -1.93 15.06
CA ALA A 176 -11.34 -1.06 14.72
C ALA A 176 -11.80 0.39 14.54
N ILE A 177 -10.96 1.34 14.90
CA ILE A 177 -11.14 2.76 14.59
C ILE A 177 -10.42 3.05 13.28
N ARG A 178 -11.15 3.35 12.21
CA ARG A 178 -10.56 3.68 10.91
C ARG A 178 -10.42 5.19 10.73
N VAL A 179 -9.22 5.66 10.37
CA VAL A 179 -8.96 7.04 9.96
C VAL A 179 -8.43 7.05 8.53
N ALA A 180 -9.24 7.53 7.59
CA ALA A 180 -8.82 7.71 6.21
C ALA A 180 -8.04 9.03 6.05
N ILE A 181 -6.95 9.01 5.27
CA ILE A 181 -6.11 10.18 5.05
C ILE A 181 -6.48 10.86 3.74
N ASN A 182 -6.81 12.14 3.81
CA ASN A 182 -7.13 13.01 2.68
C ASN A 182 -6.26 14.27 2.67
N ALA A 183 -6.22 14.98 1.54
CA ALA A 183 -5.60 16.30 1.44
C ALA A 183 -6.41 17.20 0.51
N VAL A 184 -6.55 18.46 0.92
CA VAL A 184 -7.22 19.50 0.14
C VAL A 184 -6.34 20.74 0.06
N ARG A 185 -6.49 21.49 -1.02
CA ARG A 185 -5.96 22.85 -1.11
C ARG A 185 -7.11 23.82 -0.91
N ASP A 186 -6.91 24.75 0.02
CA ASP A 186 -7.81 25.85 0.25
C ASP A 186 -7.26 27.12 -0.42
N THR A 187 -8.02 27.68 -1.35
CA THR A 187 -7.68 28.93 -2.00
C THR A 187 -8.85 29.88 -1.79
N ASN A 188 -8.69 30.83 -0.89
CA ASN A 188 -9.71 31.83 -0.53
C ASN A 188 -11.08 31.20 -0.15
N GLY A 189 -11.07 30.12 0.65
CA GLY A 189 -12.27 29.41 1.08
C GLY A 189 -12.82 28.38 0.08
N GLN A 190 -12.22 28.27 -1.11
CA GLN A 190 -12.55 27.23 -2.07
C GLN A 190 -11.62 26.03 -1.92
N ARG A 191 -12.18 24.89 -1.56
CA ARG A 191 -11.45 23.66 -1.30
C ARG A 191 -11.49 22.71 -2.49
N LYS A 192 -10.32 22.26 -2.92
CA LYS A 192 -10.14 21.26 -3.98
C LYS A 192 -9.31 20.09 -3.47
N VAL A 193 -9.80 18.86 -3.68
CA VAL A 193 -9.03 17.65 -3.36
C VAL A 193 -7.78 17.59 -4.25
N ILE A 194 -6.62 17.37 -3.62
CA ILE A 194 -5.31 17.29 -4.29
C ILE A 194 -4.78 15.85 -4.21
N THR A 195 -5.12 15.05 -5.22
CA THR A 195 -4.82 13.60 -5.22
C THR A 195 -3.33 13.30 -5.23
N HIS A 196 -2.50 14.11 -5.89
CA HIS A 196 -1.05 13.91 -5.93
C HIS A 196 -0.42 14.19 -4.55
N ASN A 197 -0.74 15.33 -3.95
CA ASN A 197 -0.22 15.71 -2.63
C ASN A 197 -0.78 14.82 -1.52
N ALA A 198 -1.99 14.27 -1.69
CA ALA A 198 -2.53 13.29 -0.75
C ALA A 198 -1.62 12.06 -0.61
N LYS A 199 -0.90 11.65 -1.67
CA LYS A 199 0.08 10.55 -1.58
C LYS A 199 1.26 10.93 -0.68
N HIS A 200 1.75 12.15 -0.78
CA HIS A 200 2.82 12.67 0.06
C HIS A 200 2.41 12.67 1.54
N TYR A 201 1.25 13.25 1.85
CA TYR A 201 0.77 13.30 3.24
C TYR A 201 0.47 11.92 3.83
N ARG A 202 -0.01 10.97 3.04
CA ARG A 202 -0.17 9.57 3.49
C ARG A 202 1.15 8.95 3.92
N GLY A 203 2.23 9.23 3.19
CA GLY A 203 3.58 8.79 3.55
C GLY A 203 4.09 9.47 4.81
N LEU A 204 3.98 10.81 4.90
CA LEU A 204 4.40 11.56 6.08
C LEU A 204 3.65 11.13 7.35
N ILE A 205 2.32 10.99 7.28
CA ILE A 205 1.51 10.59 8.44
C ILE A 205 1.83 9.16 8.86
N ALA A 206 2.05 8.23 7.90
CA ALA A 206 2.52 6.88 8.22
C ALA A 206 3.86 6.92 8.96
N ARG A 207 4.82 7.72 8.48
CA ARG A 207 6.11 7.92 9.15
C ARG A 207 5.96 8.49 10.55
N LEU A 208 5.19 9.56 10.72
CA LEU A 208 4.95 10.17 12.03
C LEU A 208 4.35 9.17 13.02
N ALA A 209 3.37 8.36 12.60
CA ALA A 209 2.78 7.35 13.46
C ALA A 209 3.79 6.27 13.86
N LEU A 210 4.72 5.90 12.97
CA LEU A 210 5.78 4.93 13.24
C LEU A 210 6.88 5.49 14.14
N GLU A 211 7.25 6.78 13.98
CA GLU A 211 8.31 7.43 14.77
C GLU A 211 7.81 7.99 16.10
N ALA A 212 6.49 8.03 16.32
CA ALA A 212 5.93 8.54 17.57
C ALA A 212 6.47 7.75 18.76
N GLU A 213 6.90 8.44 19.81
CA GLU A 213 7.35 7.83 21.06
C GLU A 213 6.24 6.93 21.65
N THR A 214 5.01 7.44 21.64
CA THR A 214 3.81 6.68 21.95
C THR A 214 2.97 6.54 20.68
N PRO A 215 2.87 5.36 20.06
CA PRO A 215 2.05 5.15 18.87
C PRO A 215 0.60 5.57 19.08
N PRO A 216 -0.03 6.25 18.11
CA PRO A 216 -1.41 6.72 18.22
C PRO A 216 -2.36 5.52 18.36
N ARG A 217 -3.32 5.63 19.29
CA ARG A 217 -4.35 4.60 19.53
C ARG A 217 -5.76 5.08 19.23
N ARG A 218 -5.95 6.39 19.09
CA ARG A 218 -7.22 7.06 18.83
C ARG A 218 -7.08 8.01 17.65
N ALA A 219 -8.21 8.38 17.06
CA ALA A 219 -8.21 9.32 15.94
C ALA A 219 -7.62 10.70 16.33
N ASP A 220 -7.89 11.16 17.55
CA ASP A 220 -7.36 12.43 18.06
C ASP A 220 -5.84 12.38 18.27
N ASP A 221 -5.29 11.24 18.73
CA ASP A 221 -3.84 11.06 18.87
C ASP A 221 -3.17 11.21 17.50
N LEU A 222 -3.75 10.57 16.46
CA LEU A 222 -3.24 10.68 15.09
C LEU A 222 -3.35 12.10 14.56
N ALA A 223 -4.46 12.81 14.83
CA ALA A 223 -4.63 14.20 14.42
C ALA A 223 -3.59 15.12 15.08
N HIS A 224 -3.28 14.88 16.35
CA HIS A 224 -2.22 15.61 17.07
C HIS A 224 -0.85 15.40 16.38
N GLU A 225 -0.46 14.15 16.12
CA GLU A 225 0.81 13.85 15.42
C GLU A 225 0.83 14.45 14.01
N ALA A 226 -0.27 14.34 13.26
CA ALA A 226 -0.38 14.87 11.92
C ALA A 226 -0.33 16.41 11.87
N GLY A 227 -0.65 17.10 12.97
CA GLY A 227 -0.48 18.54 13.11
C GLY A 227 0.96 19.04 12.90
N ARG A 228 1.93 18.14 13.01
CA ARG A 228 3.37 18.44 12.74
C ARG A 228 3.68 18.66 11.26
N VAL A 229 2.83 18.20 10.34
CA VAL A 229 3.01 18.36 8.89
C VAL A 229 2.14 19.45 8.28
N GLY A 230 1.31 20.13 9.08
CA GLY A 230 0.48 21.24 8.64
C GLY A 230 -0.87 21.33 9.35
N THR A 231 -1.75 22.17 8.83
CA THR A 231 -3.12 22.27 9.35
C THR A 231 -3.89 20.99 9.03
N VAL A 232 -4.50 20.38 10.04
CA VAL A 232 -5.31 19.18 9.88
C VAL A 232 -6.70 19.35 10.45
N GLU A 233 -7.66 18.69 9.84
CA GLU A 233 -9.05 18.61 10.28
C GLU A 233 -9.42 17.14 10.44
N LEU A 234 -9.97 16.78 11.60
CA LEU A 234 -10.52 15.47 11.87
C LEU A 234 -12.05 15.55 11.83
N THR A 235 -12.66 14.77 10.95
CA THR A 235 -14.13 14.68 10.81
C THR A 235 -14.57 13.22 10.89
N GLY A 236 -15.81 12.99 11.34
CA GLY A 236 -16.35 11.65 11.49
C GLY A 236 -16.85 11.39 12.89
N SER A 237 -17.32 10.18 13.15
CA SER A 237 -17.82 9.76 14.45
C SER A 237 -17.75 8.24 14.62
N GLY A 238 -17.92 7.76 15.86
CA GLY A 238 -17.86 6.34 16.16
C GLY A 238 -16.51 5.74 15.85
N ASN A 239 -16.47 4.84 14.88
CA ASN A 239 -15.25 4.13 14.48
C ASN A 239 -14.75 4.51 13.06
N SER A 240 -15.28 5.59 12.46
CA SER A 240 -14.91 6.00 11.10
C SER A 240 -14.67 7.49 11.00
N PHE A 241 -13.43 7.85 10.72
CA PHE A 241 -12.95 9.22 10.65
C PHE A 241 -12.23 9.49 9.33
N VAL A 242 -12.16 10.77 8.97
CA VAL A 242 -11.32 11.30 7.89
C VAL A 242 -10.43 12.39 8.49
N LEU A 243 -9.13 12.22 8.35
CA LEU A 243 -8.14 13.22 8.66
C LEU A 243 -7.73 13.90 7.35
N THR A 244 -8.02 15.19 7.25
CA THR A 244 -7.76 16.01 6.07
C THR A 244 -6.64 16.98 6.36
N VAL A 245 -5.56 16.91 5.58
CA VAL A 245 -4.50 17.93 5.58
C VAL A 245 -4.93 19.07 4.68
N VAL A 246 -4.87 20.31 5.19
CA VAL A 246 -5.28 21.52 4.48
C VAL A 246 -4.05 22.30 4.07
N GLU A 247 -3.78 22.36 2.75
CA GLU A 247 -2.79 23.27 2.18
C GLU A 247 -3.43 24.64 1.94
N SER A 248 -2.93 25.66 2.59
CA SER A 248 -3.32 27.04 2.29
C SER A 248 -2.45 27.58 1.15
N SER A 249 -3.08 28.05 0.08
CA SER A 249 -2.37 28.90 -0.91
C SER A 249 -2.32 30.32 -0.37
N LEU A 250 -1.12 30.85 -0.21
CA LEU A 250 -0.91 32.27 0.02
C LEU A 250 -1.32 33.08 -1.21
#